data_c3d9e33ff1bccccd80cccaadcfd4620e
#
_entry.id   c3d9e33ff1bccccd80cccaadcfd4620e
#
_cell.length_a   1.000
_cell.length_b   1.000
_cell.length_c   1.000
_cell.angle_alpha   90.00
_cell.angle_beta   90.00
_cell.angle_gamma   90.00
#
_symmetry.space_group_name_H-M   'P 1'
#
loop_
_entity.id
_entity.type
_entity.pdbx_description
1 polymer ?
#
loop_
_entity_poly.entity_id
_entity_poly.type
_entity_poly.pdbx_seq_one_letter_code
_entity_poly.pdbx_strand_id
1 'polypeptide(L)'
;MTACPLIGLTTSQPSEDSGLGRLFNGTSRRYMEGLEAVDTLPVLLPNLPEQAAEYARRVDAVLFTGGVDVHPRHFGQHPRRGLGVVDEVRDAFEIALYHEARRLGKPVFGICRGVQLLNVLEGGTLWQHLPDVEAAWVDHAQMASPPTLGHEVQFTSGSVLAEYHGTEKVFVNSYHHQALDRVAPSLRAVAVAPDGIVEAVEGQNLLAVQWHPELLFAAHPEALGTFRAFRSLL
;
A
#
# COMPACT_ATOMS: atom_id res chain seq x y z
N MET A 1 -28.57 4.75 -12.05
CA MET A 1 -27.56 4.89 -10.99
C MET A 1 -26.49 3.90 -11.33
N THR A 2 -25.26 4.33 -11.61
CA THR A 2 -24.10 3.45 -11.75
C THR A 2 -23.90 2.77 -10.40
N ALA A 3 -23.69 1.45 -10.39
CA ALA A 3 -23.44 0.73 -9.15
C ALA A 3 -22.18 1.27 -8.47
N CYS A 4 -22.19 1.37 -7.13
CA CYS A 4 -21.03 1.75 -6.35
C CYS A 4 -19.94 0.68 -6.52
N PRO A 5 -18.70 1.03 -6.95
CA PRO A 5 -17.66 0.03 -7.19
C PRO A 5 -17.32 -0.76 -5.93
N LEU A 6 -17.19 -2.08 -6.05
CA LEU A 6 -16.83 -2.99 -4.98
C LEU A 6 -15.31 -3.16 -4.91
N ILE A 7 -14.71 -2.72 -3.81
CA ILE A 7 -13.26 -2.76 -3.62
C ILE A 7 -12.89 -3.87 -2.64
N GLY A 8 -12.10 -4.84 -3.10
CA GLY A 8 -11.53 -5.87 -2.24
C GLY A 8 -10.33 -5.35 -1.46
N LEU A 9 -10.36 -5.45 -0.13
CA LEU A 9 -9.23 -5.10 0.74
C LEU A 9 -8.53 -6.36 1.21
N THR A 10 -7.22 -6.41 1.07
CA THR A 10 -6.43 -7.47 1.68
C THR A 10 -6.37 -7.30 3.19
N THR A 11 -6.20 -8.41 3.90
CA THR A 11 -6.20 -8.45 5.36
C THR A 11 -4.86 -8.94 5.89
N SER A 12 -4.59 -8.68 7.17
CA SER A 12 -3.47 -9.25 7.90
C SER A 12 -3.97 -10.17 9.00
N GLN A 13 -3.12 -11.09 9.45
CA GLN A 13 -3.34 -11.81 10.68
C GLN A 13 -2.66 -11.02 11.81
N PRO A 14 -3.32 -10.76 12.95
CA PRO A 14 -2.65 -10.21 14.12
C PRO A 14 -1.54 -11.15 14.57
N SER A 15 -0.37 -10.60 14.92
CA SER A 15 0.78 -11.37 15.38
C SER A 15 0.59 -11.99 16.77
N GLU A 16 -0.44 -11.58 17.51
CA GLU A 16 -0.76 -12.10 18.81
C GLU A 16 -1.99 -13.01 18.76
N ASP A 17 -1.77 -14.27 19.06
CA ASP A 17 -2.83 -15.18 19.44
C ASP A 17 -3.52 -14.60 20.69
N SER A 18 -4.80 -14.31 20.61
CA SER A 18 -5.62 -13.86 21.74
C SER A 18 -5.73 -14.90 22.88
N GLY A 19 -4.85 -15.90 22.90
CA GLY A 19 -4.81 -17.00 23.87
C GLY A 19 -5.90 -18.05 23.65
N LEU A 20 -6.69 -17.92 22.60
CA LEU A 20 -7.80 -18.82 22.28
C LEU A 20 -7.55 -19.66 21.00
N GLY A 21 -6.33 -19.62 20.43
CA GLY A 21 -5.98 -20.33 19.19
C GLY A 21 -6.83 -19.90 17.98
N ARG A 22 -7.35 -18.68 17.99
CA ARG A 22 -8.21 -18.18 16.90
C ARG A 22 -7.38 -17.47 15.84
N LEU A 23 -7.55 -17.89 14.60
CA LEU A 23 -7.02 -17.18 13.44
C LEU A 23 -8.00 -16.09 13.01
N PHE A 24 -7.52 -14.87 12.88
CA PHE A 24 -8.29 -13.73 12.39
C PHE A 24 -7.70 -13.21 11.10
N ASN A 25 -8.57 -12.82 10.18
CA ASN A 25 -8.22 -12.00 9.03
C ASN A 25 -8.88 -10.64 9.22
N GLY A 26 -8.09 -9.56 9.27
CA GLY A 26 -8.62 -8.22 9.53
C GLY A 26 -7.70 -7.13 9.06
N THR A 27 -8.20 -5.90 9.03
CA THR A 27 -7.43 -4.69 8.76
C THR A 27 -8.04 -3.50 9.49
N SER A 28 -7.34 -2.37 9.51
CA SER A 28 -7.87 -1.16 10.13
C SER A 28 -9.16 -0.70 9.44
N ARG A 29 -10.18 -0.40 10.22
CA ARG A 29 -11.44 0.20 9.75
C ARG A 29 -11.20 1.49 8.95
N ARG A 30 -10.10 2.20 9.21
CA ARG A 30 -9.74 3.45 8.53
C ARG A 30 -9.59 3.30 7.01
N TYR A 31 -9.11 2.15 6.52
CA TYR A 31 -9.07 1.87 5.07
C TYR A 31 -10.48 1.87 4.47
N MET A 32 -11.43 1.22 5.16
CA MET A 32 -12.82 1.17 4.70
C MET A 32 -13.46 2.56 4.70
N GLU A 33 -13.28 3.33 5.78
CA GLU A 33 -13.79 4.71 5.90
C GLU A 33 -13.21 5.63 4.79
N GLY A 34 -11.93 5.48 4.44
CA GLY A 34 -11.31 6.23 3.35
C GLY A 34 -11.90 5.89 1.97
N LEU A 35 -12.18 4.62 1.72
CA LEU A 35 -12.84 4.16 0.50
C LEU A 35 -14.31 4.61 0.44
N GLU A 36 -15.06 4.49 1.53
CA GLU A 36 -16.45 4.98 1.61
C GLU A 36 -16.55 6.48 1.35
N ALA A 37 -15.56 7.27 1.83
CA ALA A 37 -15.51 8.71 1.62
C ALA A 37 -15.33 9.14 0.15
N VAL A 38 -15.05 8.18 -0.75
CA VAL A 38 -14.92 8.40 -2.20
C VAL A 38 -15.91 7.54 -3.01
N ASP A 39 -17.08 7.27 -2.43
CA ASP A 39 -18.20 6.58 -3.08
C ASP A 39 -17.83 5.19 -3.62
N THR A 40 -17.14 4.39 -2.82
CA THR A 40 -16.85 2.97 -3.10
C THR A 40 -17.35 2.08 -1.96
N LEU A 41 -17.59 0.80 -2.25
CA LEU A 41 -18.03 -0.21 -1.28
C LEU A 41 -16.88 -1.15 -0.93
N PRO A 42 -16.30 -1.06 0.28
CA PRO A 42 -15.19 -1.93 0.69
C PRO A 42 -15.68 -3.31 1.15
N VAL A 43 -14.94 -4.36 0.80
CA VAL A 43 -15.13 -5.72 1.30
C VAL A 43 -13.80 -6.35 1.72
N LEU A 44 -13.74 -6.98 2.89
CA LEU A 44 -12.53 -7.66 3.35
C LEU A 44 -12.37 -9.01 2.65
N LEU A 45 -11.17 -9.28 2.17
CA LEU A 45 -10.79 -10.54 1.55
C LEU A 45 -9.94 -11.36 2.54
N PRO A 46 -10.37 -12.54 2.97
CA PRO A 46 -9.54 -13.41 3.81
C PRO A 46 -8.36 -13.99 3.03
N ASN A 47 -7.25 -14.25 3.72
CA ASN A 47 -6.03 -14.77 3.13
C ASN A 47 -6.16 -16.26 2.77
N LEU A 48 -6.89 -16.55 1.70
CA LEU A 48 -7.14 -17.88 1.14
C LEU A 48 -6.55 -17.96 -0.27
N PRO A 49 -5.27 -18.37 -0.44
CA PRO A 49 -4.57 -18.31 -1.73
C PRO A 49 -5.32 -19.00 -2.88
N GLU A 50 -5.94 -20.14 -2.62
CA GLU A 50 -6.73 -20.92 -3.58
C GLU A 50 -8.01 -20.22 -4.04
N GLN A 51 -8.48 -19.20 -3.31
CA GLN A 51 -9.68 -18.42 -3.63
C GLN A 51 -9.36 -17.06 -4.29
N ALA A 52 -8.09 -16.72 -4.44
CA ALA A 52 -7.66 -15.42 -4.95
C ALA A 52 -8.29 -15.08 -6.31
N ALA A 53 -8.34 -16.04 -7.22
CA ALA A 53 -8.94 -15.86 -8.55
C ALA A 53 -10.45 -15.58 -8.47
N GLU A 54 -11.16 -16.22 -7.55
CA GLU A 54 -12.58 -16.01 -7.38
C GLU A 54 -12.88 -14.62 -6.76
N TYR A 55 -12.06 -14.19 -5.80
CA TYR A 55 -12.17 -12.83 -5.25
C TYR A 55 -11.87 -11.77 -6.31
N ALA A 56 -10.79 -11.93 -7.08
CA ALA A 56 -10.44 -10.99 -8.13
C ALA A 56 -11.55 -10.82 -9.17
N ARG A 57 -12.29 -11.88 -9.51
CA ARG A 57 -13.43 -11.79 -10.44
C ARG A 57 -14.61 -10.99 -9.88
N ARG A 58 -14.86 -11.05 -8.57
CA ARG A 58 -16.05 -10.50 -7.91
C ARG A 58 -15.93 -9.02 -7.52
N VAL A 59 -14.72 -8.52 -7.34
CA VAL A 59 -14.46 -7.12 -7.00
C VAL A 59 -14.15 -6.29 -8.24
N ASP A 60 -14.36 -4.98 -8.19
CA ASP A 60 -14.06 -4.07 -9.30
C ASP A 60 -12.59 -3.61 -9.26
N ALA A 61 -12.00 -3.55 -8.07
CA ALA A 61 -10.59 -3.25 -7.87
C ALA A 61 -10.08 -3.86 -6.55
N VAL A 62 -8.76 -3.82 -6.33
CA VAL A 62 -8.12 -4.34 -5.12
C VAL A 62 -7.28 -3.27 -4.44
N LEU A 63 -7.44 -3.13 -3.12
CA LEU A 63 -6.54 -2.37 -2.25
C LEU A 63 -5.70 -3.34 -1.43
N PHE A 64 -4.38 -3.29 -1.64
CA PHE A 64 -3.36 -3.99 -0.86
C PHE A 64 -2.98 -3.13 0.35
N THR A 65 -3.33 -3.59 1.55
CA THR A 65 -3.19 -2.82 2.79
C THR A 65 -1.79 -2.90 3.37
N GLY A 66 -1.49 -2.01 4.33
CA GLY A 66 -0.27 -2.06 5.13
C GLY A 66 -0.14 -3.32 5.98
N GLY A 67 0.99 -3.51 6.63
CA GLY A 67 1.24 -4.66 7.51
C GLY A 67 2.71 -5.05 7.61
N VAL A 68 2.95 -6.33 7.91
CA VAL A 68 4.27 -6.94 8.10
C VAL A 68 5.10 -6.98 6.81
N ASP A 69 6.39 -7.29 6.90
CA ASP A 69 7.32 -7.25 5.76
C ASP A 69 6.98 -8.26 4.65
N VAL A 70 7.31 -7.88 3.41
CA VAL A 70 7.29 -8.81 2.26
C VAL A 70 8.53 -9.70 2.33
N HIS A 71 8.34 -11.02 2.18
CA HIS A 71 9.47 -11.96 2.26
C HIS A 71 10.50 -11.68 1.14
N PRO A 72 11.81 -11.49 1.47
CA PRO A 72 12.85 -11.11 0.51
C PRO A 72 13.04 -12.06 -0.67
N ARG A 73 12.65 -13.35 -0.53
CA ARG A 73 12.68 -14.33 -1.62
C ARG A 73 11.89 -13.87 -2.86
N HIS A 74 10.84 -13.06 -2.68
CA HIS A 74 9.99 -12.59 -3.76
C HIS A 74 10.68 -11.56 -4.66
N PHE A 75 11.77 -10.94 -4.18
CA PHE A 75 12.63 -10.06 -4.98
C PHE A 75 14.08 -10.55 -5.08
N GLY A 76 14.28 -11.88 -4.93
CA GLY A 76 15.55 -12.55 -5.19
C GLY A 76 16.65 -12.28 -4.17
N GLN A 77 16.30 -11.88 -2.94
CA GLN A 77 17.26 -11.60 -1.87
C GLN A 77 17.13 -12.57 -0.71
N HIS A 78 18.20 -12.69 0.07
CA HIS A 78 18.17 -13.37 1.37
C HIS A 78 17.71 -12.40 2.46
N PRO A 79 17.05 -12.91 3.54
CA PRO A 79 16.75 -12.12 4.73
C PRO A 79 18.01 -11.46 5.31
N ARG A 80 17.92 -10.17 5.63
CA ARG A 80 19.00 -9.39 6.26
C ARG A 80 18.62 -9.06 7.70
N ARG A 81 19.60 -8.58 8.48
CA ARG A 81 19.30 -7.99 9.80
C ARG A 81 18.31 -6.86 9.64
N GLY A 82 17.41 -6.71 10.60
CA GLY A 82 16.36 -5.70 10.56
C GLY A 82 15.10 -6.12 9.80
N LEU A 83 15.10 -7.28 9.11
CA LEU A 83 13.85 -7.83 8.57
C LEU A 83 12.88 -8.09 9.73
N GLY A 84 11.66 -7.58 9.60
CA GLY A 84 10.59 -7.78 10.56
C GLY A 84 9.86 -9.11 10.39
N VAL A 85 8.65 -9.18 10.91
CA VAL A 85 7.78 -10.34 10.76
C VAL A 85 7.34 -10.48 9.30
N VAL A 86 7.28 -11.72 8.82
CA VAL A 86 6.77 -12.09 7.49
C VAL A 86 5.55 -13.00 7.66
N ASP A 87 4.51 -12.78 6.85
CA ASP A 87 3.32 -13.63 6.76
C ASP A 87 3.28 -14.31 5.39
N GLU A 88 3.78 -15.55 5.33
CA GLU A 88 3.86 -16.31 4.06
C GLU A 88 2.50 -16.67 3.47
N VAL A 89 1.47 -16.81 4.30
CA VAL A 89 0.11 -17.10 3.82
C VAL A 89 -0.47 -15.87 3.15
N ARG A 90 -0.26 -14.69 3.76
CA ARG A 90 -0.63 -13.41 3.18
C ARG A 90 0.13 -13.13 1.88
N ASP A 91 1.45 -13.34 1.87
CA ASP A 91 2.26 -13.18 0.66
C ASP A 91 1.70 -14.05 -0.47
N ALA A 92 1.47 -15.34 -0.22
CA ALA A 92 0.93 -16.27 -1.22
C ALA A 92 -0.45 -15.83 -1.74
N PHE A 93 -1.35 -15.40 -0.85
CA PHE A 93 -2.67 -14.92 -1.22
C PHE A 93 -2.59 -13.65 -2.07
N GLU A 94 -1.86 -12.63 -1.60
CA GLU A 94 -1.78 -11.33 -2.26
C GLU A 94 -1.07 -11.42 -3.61
N ILE A 95 -0.04 -12.26 -3.75
CA ILE A 95 0.62 -12.55 -5.03
C ILE A 95 -0.38 -13.15 -6.03
N ALA A 96 -1.14 -14.17 -5.62
CA ALA A 96 -2.14 -14.80 -6.48
C ALA A 96 -3.26 -13.82 -6.87
N LEU A 97 -3.75 -13.03 -5.90
CA LEU A 97 -4.78 -12.02 -6.10
C LEU A 97 -4.33 -10.93 -7.08
N TYR A 98 -3.08 -10.45 -6.91
CA TYR A 98 -2.49 -9.45 -7.79
C TYR A 98 -2.44 -9.94 -9.24
N HIS A 99 -1.84 -11.11 -9.49
CA HIS A 99 -1.72 -11.64 -10.85
C HIS A 99 -3.08 -11.81 -11.53
N GLU A 100 -4.08 -12.26 -10.78
CA GLU A 100 -5.42 -12.42 -11.33
C GLU A 100 -6.11 -11.07 -11.58
N ALA A 101 -6.00 -10.10 -10.67
CA ALA A 101 -6.52 -8.75 -10.87
C ALA A 101 -5.89 -8.09 -12.11
N ARG A 102 -4.56 -8.21 -12.28
CA ARG A 102 -3.85 -7.69 -13.46
C ARG A 102 -4.29 -8.38 -14.75
N ARG A 103 -4.45 -9.72 -14.74
CA ARG A 103 -4.96 -10.48 -15.88
C ARG A 103 -6.36 -10.04 -16.30
N LEU A 104 -7.19 -9.64 -15.35
CA LEU A 104 -8.55 -9.13 -15.58
C LEU A 104 -8.58 -7.62 -15.91
N GLY A 105 -7.43 -6.93 -15.95
CA GLY A 105 -7.34 -5.49 -16.21
C GLY A 105 -7.89 -4.61 -15.09
N LYS A 106 -8.06 -5.16 -13.88
CA LYS A 106 -8.62 -4.43 -12.75
C LYS A 106 -7.62 -3.48 -12.10
N PRO A 107 -8.08 -2.29 -11.67
CA PRO A 107 -7.24 -1.37 -10.92
C PRO A 107 -6.76 -1.97 -9.60
N VAL A 108 -5.51 -1.62 -9.23
CA VAL A 108 -4.91 -2.01 -7.96
C VAL A 108 -4.35 -0.78 -7.24
N PHE A 109 -4.56 -0.73 -5.94
CA PHE A 109 -4.03 0.31 -5.08
C PHE A 109 -3.23 -0.32 -3.94
N GLY A 110 -2.06 0.28 -3.59
CA GLY A 110 -1.21 -0.18 -2.50
C GLY A 110 -0.97 0.90 -1.45
N ILE A 111 -1.05 0.56 -0.17
CA ILE A 111 -0.71 1.45 0.94
C ILE A 111 0.36 0.78 1.79
N CYS A 112 1.46 1.49 2.08
CA CYS A 112 2.59 1.07 2.90
C CYS A 112 3.17 -0.27 2.39
N ARG A 113 2.99 -1.39 3.10
CA ARG A 113 3.39 -2.71 2.59
C ARG A 113 2.82 -2.99 1.18
N GLY A 114 1.63 -2.46 0.87
CA GLY A 114 1.02 -2.62 -0.46
C GLY A 114 1.88 -2.05 -1.59
N VAL A 115 2.48 -0.87 -1.45
CA VAL A 115 3.37 -0.32 -2.50
C VAL A 115 4.63 -1.16 -2.65
N GLN A 116 5.16 -1.68 -1.56
CA GLN A 116 6.35 -2.54 -1.54
C GLN A 116 6.07 -3.83 -2.30
N LEU A 117 4.97 -4.51 -1.98
CA LEU A 117 4.57 -5.74 -2.66
C LEU A 117 4.33 -5.49 -4.16
N LEU A 118 3.59 -4.45 -4.52
CA LEU A 118 3.29 -4.14 -5.92
C LEU A 118 4.57 -3.84 -6.72
N ASN A 119 5.52 -3.11 -6.14
CA ASN A 119 6.83 -2.88 -6.76
C ASN A 119 7.58 -4.21 -7.00
N VAL A 120 7.58 -5.10 -6.02
CA VAL A 120 8.22 -6.42 -6.13
C VAL A 120 7.56 -7.26 -7.24
N LEU A 121 6.24 -7.29 -7.31
CA LEU A 121 5.50 -8.09 -8.30
C LEU A 121 5.65 -7.56 -9.72
N GLU A 122 5.93 -6.26 -9.89
CA GLU A 122 6.27 -5.63 -11.17
C GLU A 122 7.78 -5.75 -11.50
N GLY A 123 8.61 -6.36 -10.63
CA GLY A 123 10.03 -6.67 -10.87
C GLY A 123 11.01 -5.72 -10.21
N GLY A 124 10.58 -4.91 -9.26
CA GLY A 124 11.42 -4.06 -8.43
C GLY A 124 12.05 -4.80 -7.24
N THR A 125 12.78 -4.05 -6.40
CA THR A 125 13.39 -4.55 -5.16
C THR A 125 13.12 -3.62 -3.99
N LEU A 126 13.42 -4.07 -2.76
CA LEU A 126 13.21 -3.31 -1.54
C LEU A 126 14.51 -3.12 -0.76
N TRP A 127 14.66 -1.97 -0.12
CA TRP A 127 15.48 -1.80 1.05
C TRP A 127 14.81 -2.54 2.22
N GLN A 128 15.47 -3.58 2.74
CA GLN A 128 14.89 -4.40 3.82
C GLN A 128 14.90 -3.69 5.18
N HIS A 129 15.74 -2.64 5.34
CA HIS A 129 15.87 -1.89 6.59
C HIS A 129 16.48 -0.52 6.31
N LEU A 130 15.65 0.54 6.31
CA LEU A 130 16.08 1.91 6.02
C LEU A 130 17.16 2.44 6.96
N PRO A 131 17.19 2.10 8.28
CA PRO A 131 18.29 2.51 9.15
C PRO A 131 19.68 2.07 8.71
N ASP A 132 19.80 1.07 7.83
CA ASP A 132 21.07 0.64 7.25
C ASP A 132 21.42 1.38 5.94
N VAL A 133 20.56 2.29 5.48
CA VAL A 133 20.71 3.04 4.23
C VAL A 133 21.21 4.45 4.54
N GLU A 134 22.45 4.75 4.24
CA GLU A 134 23.09 6.04 4.56
C GLU A 134 22.32 7.24 3.99
N ALA A 135 21.70 7.10 2.82
CA ALA A 135 20.92 8.15 2.20
C ALA A 135 19.59 8.42 2.89
N ALA A 136 19.02 7.46 3.62
CA ALA A 136 17.72 7.58 4.30
C ALA A 136 17.90 8.30 5.65
N TRP A 137 17.98 9.64 5.60
CA TRP A 137 18.16 10.47 6.81
C TRP A 137 16.85 11.00 7.40
N VAL A 138 15.73 10.84 6.70
CA VAL A 138 14.38 11.17 7.21
C VAL A 138 13.92 10.06 8.16
N ASP A 139 13.21 10.41 9.22
CA ASP A 139 12.57 9.42 10.09
C ASP A 139 11.30 8.85 9.42
N HIS A 140 11.45 7.70 8.77
CA HIS A 140 10.35 6.98 8.12
C HIS A 140 9.56 6.08 9.08
N ALA A 141 9.99 5.93 10.33
CA ALA A 141 9.34 5.10 11.34
C ALA A 141 8.93 5.92 12.57
N GLN A 142 8.24 7.03 12.34
CA GLN A 142 7.87 7.99 13.39
C GLN A 142 7.20 7.33 14.60
N MET A 143 7.60 7.74 15.79
CA MET A 143 7.01 7.27 17.05
C MET A 143 5.72 8.02 17.43
N ALA A 144 5.43 9.13 16.76
CA ALA A 144 4.23 9.90 17.02
C ALA A 144 2.96 9.14 16.58
N SER A 145 1.92 9.24 17.38
CA SER A 145 0.63 8.59 17.05
C SER A 145 -0.07 9.30 15.88
N PRO A 146 -0.86 8.58 15.07
CA PRO A 146 -1.75 9.22 14.10
C PRO A 146 -2.70 10.22 14.79
N PRO A 147 -3.03 11.35 14.17
CA PRO A 147 -2.78 11.75 12.78
C PRO A 147 -1.58 12.70 12.59
N THR A 148 -0.51 12.53 13.39
CA THR A 148 0.68 13.40 13.31
C THR A 148 1.35 13.27 11.95
N LEU A 149 1.65 14.43 11.32
CA LEU A 149 2.43 14.51 10.08
C LEU A 149 3.92 14.32 10.41
N GLY A 150 4.62 13.53 9.58
CA GLY A 150 6.04 13.22 9.72
C GLY A 150 6.92 14.09 8.82
N HIS A 151 6.89 13.88 7.51
CA HIS A 151 7.74 14.58 6.55
C HIS A 151 6.97 15.05 5.31
N GLU A 152 7.61 15.96 4.56
CA GLU A 152 7.12 16.39 3.25
C GLU A 152 7.37 15.31 2.20
N VAL A 153 6.48 15.15 1.24
CA VAL A 153 6.74 14.47 -0.02
C VAL A 153 6.51 15.41 -1.20
N GLN A 154 7.39 15.31 -2.21
CA GLN A 154 7.30 16.05 -3.46
C GLN A 154 6.67 15.16 -4.52
N PHE A 155 5.51 15.55 -5.06
CA PHE A 155 4.90 14.88 -6.20
C PHE A 155 5.56 15.31 -7.52
N THR A 156 5.64 14.38 -8.45
CA THR A 156 5.99 14.70 -9.84
C THR A 156 4.84 15.48 -10.48
N SER A 157 5.17 16.58 -11.14
CA SER A 157 4.18 17.38 -11.88
C SER A 157 3.44 16.53 -12.92
N GLY A 158 2.12 16.68 -13.00
CA GLY A 158 1.25 15.91 -13.87
C GLY A 158 1.04 14.45 -13.45
N SER A 159 1.43 14.07 -12.23
CA SER A 159 1.00 12.81 -11.63
C SER A 159 -0.46 12.88 -11.18
N VAL A 160 -1.14 11.72 -11.14
CA VAL A 160 -2.52 11.64 -10.65
C VAL A 160 -2.60 12.14 -9.19
N LEU A 161 -1.59 11.86 -8.37
CA LEU A 161 -1.53 12.36 -6.99
C LEU A 161 -1.47 13.89 -6.94
N ALA A 162 -0.60 14.54 -7.73
CA ALA A 162 -0.51 16.00 -7.79
C ALA A 162 -1.84 16.64 -8.23
N GLU A 163 -2.53 16.03 -9.19
CA GLU A 163 -3.83 16.47 -9.68
C GLU A 163 -4.89 16.45 -8.57
N TYR A 164 -5.05 15.30 -7.89
CA TYR A 164 -6.10 15.12 -6.88
C TYR A 164 -5.79 15.76 -5.53
N HIS A 165 -4.53 16.05 -5.23
CA HIS A 165 -4.16 16.87 -4.08
C HIS A 165 -4.19 18.38 -4.38
N GLY A 166 -4.17 18.77 -5.65
CA GLY A 166 -4.15 20.18 -6.08
C GLY A 166 -2.83 20.89 -5.74
N THR A 167 -1.78 20.15 -5.44
CA THR A 167 -0.44 20.67 -5.08
C THR A 167 0.62 19.62 -5.40
N GLU A 168 1.84 20.08 -5.59
CA GLU A 168 3.01 19.18 -5.78
C GLU A 168 3.72 18.83 -4.45
N LYS A 169 3.28 19.37 -3.31
CA LYS A 169 3.89 19.12 -2.01
C LYS A 169 2.85 18.89 -0.94
N VAL A 170 3.00 17.83 -0.17
CA VAL A 170 2.17 17.53 0.99
C VAL A 170 3.02 17.00 2.13
N PHE A 171 2.57 17.21 3.37
CA PHE A 171 3.09 16.50 4.52
C PHE A 171 2.31 15.21 4.72
N VAL A 172 3.02 14.12 4.99
CA VAL A 172 2.46 12.78 5.22
C VAL A 172 2.90 12.22 6.56
N ASN A 173 2.23 11.18 7.04
CA ASN A 173 2.72 10.36 8.14
C ASN A 173 3.66 9.27 7.61
N SER A 174 4.46 8.65 8.49
CA SER A 174 5.42 7.65 8.07
C SER A 174 5.60 6.58 9.16
N TYR A 175 5.28 5.33 8.81
CA TYR A 175 5.32 4.18 9.72
C TYR A 175 5.91 2.96 9.02
N HIS A 176 7.09 3.11 8.40
CA HIS A 176 7.74 2.02 7.66
C HIS A 176 9.24 2.03 7.86
N HIS A 177 9.86 0.87 7.92
CA HIS A 177 11.30 0.69 7.96
C HIS A 177 11.85 0.04 6.69
N GLN A 178 10.98 -0.38 5.78
CA GLN A 178 11.31 -0.84 4.43
C GLN A 178 10.82 0.19 3.41
N ALA A 179 11.46 0.25 2.24
CA ALA A 179 11.06 1.11 1.13
C ALA A 179 11.48 0.51 -0.21
N LEU A 180 11.03 1.12 -1.31
CA LEU A 180 11.48 0.76 -2.64
C LEU A 180 12.97 1.09 -2.80
N ASP A 181 13.76 0.08 -3.23
CA ASP A 181 15.16 0.24 -3.64
C ASP A 181 15.22 0.51 -5.15
N ARG A 182 14.92 -0.48 -5.95
CA ARG A 182 14.77 -0.32 -7.39
C ARG A 182 13.29 -0.32 -7.75
N VAL A 183 12.82 0.79 -8.31
CA VAL A 183 11.46 0.87 -8.88
C VAL A 183 11.37 -0.05 -10.09
N ALA A 184 10.29 -0.80 -10.18
CA ALA A 184 10.04 -1.72 -11.29
C ALA A 184 9.96 -0.96 -12.63
N PRO A 185 10.45 -1.54 -13.75
CA PRO A 185 10.47 -0.84 -15.05
C PRO A 185 9.10 -0.43 -15.59
N SER A 186 8.04 -1.11 -15.19
CA SER A 186 6.64 -0.83 -15.55
C SER A 186 6.01 0.30 -14.71
N LEU A 187 6.70 0.76 -13.66
CA LEU A 187 6.22 1.76 -12.73
C LEU A 187 7.02 3.07 -12.86
N ARG A 188 6.37 4.17 -12.57
CA ARG A 188 6.97 5.50 -12.47
C ARG A 188 6.94 5.96 -11.02
N ALA A 189 8.08 6.36 -10.46
CA ALA A 189 8.12 7.06 -9.19
C ALA A 189 7.46 8.44 -9.35
N VAL A 190 6.46 8.73 -8.51
CA VAL A 190 5.66 9.97 -8.60
C VAL A 190 5.60 10.76 -7.31
N ALA A 191 6.16 10.24 -6.23
CA ALA A 191 6.41 10.98 -5.00
C ALA A 191 7.75 10.56 -4.38
N VAL A 192 8.49 11.53 -3.85
CA VAL A 192 9.76 11.29 -3.17
C VAL A 192 9.83 12.12 -1.89
N ALA A 193 10.44 11.54 -0.85
CA ALA A 193 10.80 12.23 0.38
C ALA A 193 12.05 13.11 0.18
N PRO A 194 12.38 14.02 1.12
CA PRO A 194 13.55 14.91 0.99
C PRO A 194 14.90 14.18 0.89
N ASP A 195 14.98 12.95 1.36
CA ASP A 195 16.18 12.08 1.27
C ASP A 195 16.21 11.22 0.00
N GLY A 196 15.23 11.40 -0.89
CA GLY A 196 15.16 10.68 -2.16
C GLY A 196 14.49 9.30 -2.07
N ILE A 197 14.02 8.89 -0.90
CA ILE A 197 13.22 7.66 -0.76
C ILE A 197 11.91 7.81 -1.55
N VAL A 198 11.59 6.80 -2.36
CA VAL A 198 10.39 6.79 -3.17
C VAL A 198 9.17 6.49 -2.29
N GLU A 199 8.22 7.42 -2.34
CA GLU A 199 7.01 7.40 -1.50
C GLU A 199 5.73 7.05 -2.28
N ALA A 200 5.75 7.14 -3.61
CA ALA A 200 4.63 6.67 -4.42
C ALA A 200 5.06 6.27 -5.83
N VAL A 201 4.32 5.34 -6.39
CA VAL A 201 4.46 4.89 -7.78
C VAL A 201 3.12 4.83 -8.49
N GLU A 202 3.17 5.06 -9.80
CA GLU A 202 2.07 4.90 -10.74
C GLU A 202 2.45 3.93 -11.86
N GLY A 203 1.45 3.18 -12.34
CA GLY A 203 1.55 2.31 -13.51
C GLY A 203 0.20 2.18 -14.20
N GLN A 204 0.11 1.32 -15.20
CA GLN A 204 -1.15 1.09 -15.88
C GLN A 204 -2.17 0.48 -14.90
N ASN A 205 -3.27 1.19 -14.60
CA ASN A 205 -4.29 0.80 -13.62
C ASN A 205 -3.68 0.45 -12.23
N LEU A 206 -2.62 1.17 -11.84
CA LEU A 206 -1.93 0.97 -10.57
C LEU A 206 -1.53 2.32 -9.98
N LEU A 207 -1.86 2.50 -8.71
CA LEU A 207 -1.39 3.61 -7.88
C LEU A 207 -1.02 3.06 -6.50
N ALA A 208 0.15 3.41 -5.99
CA ALA A 208 0.54 2.95 -4.67
C ALA A 208 1.39 3.99 -3.92
N VAL A 209 1.14 4.09 -2.61
CA VAL A 209 1.76 5.07 -1.72
C VAL A 209 2.40 4.39 -0.50
N GLN A 210 3.48 4.96 0.01
CA GLN A 210 4.21 4.40 1.14
C GLN A 210 3.65 4.89 2.49
N TRP A 211 3.10 6.11 2.54
CA TRP A 211 2.45 6.65 3.73
C TRP A 211 1.06 6.05 3.98
N HIS A 212 0.41 6.44 5.06
CA HIS A 212 -0.90 5.96 5.49
C HIS A 212 -1.98 7.06 5.39
N PRO A 213 -2.57 7.31 4.20
CA PRO A 213 -3.61 8.33 4.03
C PRO A 213 -4.87 8.01 4.85
N GLU A 214 -5.14 6.73 5.12
CA GLU A 214 -6.26 6.27 5.93
C GLU A 214 -6.16 6.72 7.39
N LEU A 215 -4.96 7.00 7.88
CA LEU A 215 -4.73 7.49 9.23
C LEU A 215 -4.75 9.04 9.33
N LEU A 216 -4.81 9.73 8.18
CA LEU A 216 -4.72 11.18 8.11
C LEU A 216 -6.07 11.86 7.86
N PHE A 217 -6.89 11.36 6.94
CA PHE A 217 -8.00 12.12 6.34
C PHE A 217 -9.03 12.61 7.35
N ALA A 218 -9.16 11.98 8.51
CA ALA A 218 -10.11 12.44 9.55
C ALA A 218 -9.68 13.76 10.20
N ALA A 219 -8.37 14.04 10.29
CA ALA A 219 -7.82 15.28 10.81
C ALA A 219 -7.29 16.20 9.70
N HIS A 220 -6.93 15.64 8.57
CA HIS A 220 -6.36 16.29 7.39
C HIS A 220 -7.17 15.90 6.16
N PRO A 221 -8.32 16.58 5.89
CA PRO A 221 -9.24 16.19 4.80
C PRO A 221 -8.61 16.17 3.40
N GLU A 222 -7.52 16.92 3.19
CA GLU A 222 -6.73 16.93 1.96
C GLU A 222 -6.11 15.56 1.66
N ALA A 223 -5.86 14.71 2.66
CA ALA A 223 -5.34 13.35 2.49
C ALA A 223 -6.33 12.44 1.72
N LEU A 224 -7.63 12.80 1.63
CA LEU A 224 -8.58 12.15 0.73
C LEU A 224 -8.18 12.28 -0.75
N GLY A 225 -7.31 13.22 -1.11
CA GLY A 225 -6.74 13.33 -2.46
C GLY A 225 -6.18 12.00 -2.95
N THR A 226 -5.50 11.24 -2.09
CA THR A 226 -4.96 9.91 -2.42
C THR A 226 -6.06 8.89 -2.74
N PHE A 227 -7.15 8.85 -1.97
CA PHE A 227 -8.29 7.96 -2.26
C PHE A 227 -9.06 8.39 -3.51
N ARG A 228 -9.20 9.69 -3.77
CA ARG A 228 -9.81 10.22 -5.00
C ARG A 228 -8.97 9.87 -6.21
N ALA A 229 -7.64 9.96 -6.12
CA ALA A 229 -6.71 9.52 -7.15
C ALA A 229 -6.89 8.03 -7.49
N PHE A 230 -7.01 7.15 -6.47
CA PHE A 230 -7.34 5.75 -6.70
C PHE A 230 -8.74 5.58 -7.34
N ARG A 231 -9.76 6.29 -6.84
CA ARG A 231 -11.12 6.24 -7.38
C ARG A 231 -11.18 6.59 -8.86
N SER A 232 -10.29 7.46 -9.35
CA SER A 232 -10.24 7.87 -10.76
C SER A 232 -9.77 6.77 -11.71
N LEU A 233 -9.20 5.69 -11.20
CA LEU A 233 -8.80 4.53 -12.00
C LEU A 233 -9.96 3.55 -12.28
N LEU A 234 -11.09 3.73 -11.57
CA LEU A 234 -12.29 2.90 -11.71
C LEU A 234 -13.19 3.44 -12.80
#